data_82645f214a4495872a205207598082f8
#
_entry.id   82645f214a4495872a205207598082f8
#
_cell.length_a   1.000
_cell.length_b   1.000
_cell.length_c   1.000
_cell.angle_alpha   90.00
_cell.angle_beta   90.00
_cell.angle_gamma   90.00
#
_symmetry.space_group_name_H-M   'P 1'
#
loop_
_entity.id
_entity.type
_entity.pdbx_description
1 polymer ?
#
loop_
_entity_poly.entity_id
_entity_poly.type
_entity_poly.pdbx_seq_one_letter_code
_entity_poly.pdbx_strand_id
1 'polypeptide(L)'
;MGASTALASDLVPAGFDQIAKGPFQPTWESLDAGYQTPDWFRDAKFGLWAHWGAQCVPEAGDWYARGMYQPGQHAYDHHLKTYGHPADTGFMDIYPRWKAENWNPDDLLDLYAKAGAKYFVAMANHHDNFDAFHSRFHDWNSVRVGPGKDIIGLWAKAARKQGLRFGVSNHSAHAWHWFQTAYGYDPEGPRKGERYDAFKRFAADGRGKWWEGLDPQQLYGGSVMPLPDGIQTNAAASAWHEANDRVWTEKAPLNNPAFTRQWFLRCKDLIDSYQPDLVYFDNFDLPLEQAGLDIAAHYYNASLQRHGKVEAVINIKPHDTHRPGIVADVERGMRGEISPEPWQTDTCIGDWHYNRRIFEEKRYLPAAEVIHRLCDIVSKNGNLLLSIPVRGDGTIDSEERRIVEEIGAWMARFSDAIHGTRPWTIFGEGPTAVASGMFSEGKQKPFTPQDIRFTTKGAVLYAITLGRPEGGQVAIASLAQNGRHAKRPVRRVSLVGDKAPLPFRQDRTGLRVTLPDAALHPFGVALRIDGVL
;
A
#
# COMPACT_ATOMS: atom_id res chain seq x y z
N MET A 1 -20.30 21.18 37.08
CA MET A 1 -18.95 21.73 36.95
C MET A 1 -18.16 20.65 36.22
N GLY A 2 -18.05 20.79 34.91
CA GLY A 2 -17.34 19.83 34.08
C GLY A 2 -15.83 20.00 34.26
N ALA A 3 -15.18 18.96 34.77
CA ALA A 3 -13.74 18.85 34.64
C ALA A 3 -13.45 18.59 33.14
N SER A 4 -12.96 19.62 32.45
CA SER A 4 -12.35 19.48 31.14
C SER A 4 -11.18 18.54 31.31
N THR A 5 -11.30 17.32 30.80
CA THR A 5 -10.13 16.47 30.58
C THR A 5 -9.28 17.20 29.56
N ALA A 6 -8.17 17.78 30.01
CA ALA A 6 -7.16 18.35 29.11
C ALA A 6 -6.80 17.29 28.07
N LEU A 7 -7.14 17.54 26.82
CA LEU A 7 -6.73 16.70 25.69
C LEU A 7 -5.20 16.60 25.71
N ALA A 8 -4.65 15.48 25.26
CA ALA A 8 -3.20 15.27 25.10
C ALA A 8 -2.51 16.42 24.29
N SER A 9 -3.31 17.28 23.64
CA SER A 9 -2.89 18.51 22.97
C SER A 9 -2.26 19.57 23.90
N ASP A 10 -2.51 19.54 25.22
CA ASP A 10 -1.97 20.51 26.16
C ASP A 10 -0.52 20.19 26.58
N LEU A 11 -0.01 19.03 26.17
CA LEU A 11 1.35 18.56 26.45
C LEU A 11 2.27 18.59 25.21
N VAL A 12 1.89 19.32 24.16
CA VAL A 12 2.75 19.46 22.96
C VAL A 12 4.04 20.18 23.37
N PRO A 13 5.23 19.58 23.21
CA PRO A 13 6.48 20.25 23.49
C PRO A 13 6.60 21.55 22.68
N ALA A 14 7.15 22.59 23.28
CA ALA A 14 7.30 23.89 22.62
C ALA A 14 8.02 23.74 21.28
N GLY A 15 7.37 24.22 20.21
CA GLY A 15 7.90 24.17 18.84
C GLY A 15 7.72 22.82 18.11
N PHE A 16 7.11 21.80 18.75
CA PHE A 16 6.87 20.53 18.06
C PHE A 16 5.83 20.65 16.94
N ASP A 17 4.93 21.60 17.01
CA ASP A 17 3.93 21.93 15.98
C ASP A 17 4.51 22.72 14.78
N GLN A 18 5.79 23.10 14.84
CA GLN A 18 6.47 23.76 13.73
C GLN A 18 7.02 22.74 12.75
N ILE A 19 6.89 23.01 11.45
CA ILE A 19 7.52 22.23 10.39
C ILE A 19 9.03 22.43 10.36
N ALA A 20 9.77 21.46 9.82
CA ALA A 20 11.21 21.57 9.64
C ALA A 20 11.56 22.75 8.72
N LYS A 21 12.59 23.54 9.09
CA LYS A 21 13.05 24.67 8.28
C LYS A 21 13.73 24.15 7.00
N GLY A 22 13.49 24.83 5.89
CA GLY A 22 14.13 24.49 4.61
C GLY A 22 13.49 25.21 3.43
N PRO A 23 13.86 24.85 2.19
CA PRO A 23 13.35 25.51 1.00
C PRO A 23 11.89 25.19 0.68
N PHE A 24 11.38 24.01 1.13
CA PHE A 24 10.02 23.62 0.86
C PHE A 24 9.05 24.38 1.77
N GLN A 25 8.17 25.17 1.14
CA GLN A 25 7.05 25.83 1.80
C GLN A 25 5.81 24.93 1.69
N PRO A 26 4.84 25.02 2.63
CA PRO A 26 3.65 24.18 2.62
C PRO A 26 2.60 24.69 1.59
N THR A 27 3.00 24.70 0.33
CA THR A 27 2.17 25.05 -0.82
C THR A 27 2.49 24.13 -1.99
N TRP A 28 1.52 23.85 -2.83
CA TRP A 28 1.73 23.03 -4.03
C TRP A 28 2.80 23.61 -4.95
N GLU A 29 2.82 24.94 -5.14
CA GLU A 29 3.81 25.62 -5.98
C GLU A 29 5.24 25.32 -5.52
N SER A 30 5.48 25.32 -4.21
CA SER A 30 6.81 25.05 -3.66
C SER A 30 7.17 23.57 -3.77
N LEU A 31 6.22 22.67 -3.50
CA LEU A 31 6.44 21.23 -3.59
C LEU A 31 6.71 20.83 -5.06
N ASP A 32 5.87 21.28 -6.00
CA ASP A 32 5.98 20.95 -7.42
C ASP A 32 7.26 21.50 -8.06
N ALA A 33 7.71 22.68 -7.65
CA ALA A 33 8.92 23.29 -8.17
C ALA A 33 10.22 22.69 -7.60
N GLY A 34 10.19 22.22 -6.35
CA GLY A 34 11.40 21.80 -5.63
C GLY A 34 11.65 20.31 -5.58
N TYR A 35 10.61 19.48 -5.75
CA TYR A 35 10.73 18.04 -5.58
C TYR A 35 11.23 17.33 -6.84
N GLN A 36 12.06 16.35 -6.64
CA GLN A 36 12.45 15.36 -7.66
C GLN A 36 12.43 13.97 -7.02
N THR A 37 11.80 13.03 -7.70
CA THR A 37 11.75 11.64 -7.24
C THR A 37 13.17 11.08 -7.08
N PRO A 38 13.57 10.62 -5.88
CA PRO A 38 14.93 10.15 -5.64
C PRO A 38 15.27 8.91 -6.45
N ASP A 39 16.55 8.78 -6.83
CA ASP A 39 17.04 7.68 -7.66
C ASP A 39 16.81 6.33 -7.02
N TRP A 40 16.92 6.22 -5.68
CA TRP A 40 16.69 4.95 -5.01
C TRP A 40 15.30 4.39 -5.30
N PHE A 41 14.25 5.25 -5.35
CA PHE A 41 12.89 4.83 -5.64
C PHE A 41 12.75 4.42 -7.10
N ARG A 42 13.32 5.22 -8.01
CA ARG A 42 13.33 4.90 -9.45
C ARG A 42 14.05 3.60 -9.78
N ASP A 43 15.03 3.21 -8.96
CA ASP A 43 15.83 1.99 -9.14
C ASP A 43 15.22 0.78 -8.41
N ALA A 44 14.47 0.99 -7.36
CA ALA A 44 13.88 -0.05 -6.52
C ALA A 44 12.90 -0.96 -7.27
N LYS A 45 11.97 -0.40 -8.03
CA LYS A 45 10.99 -1.08 -8.88
C LYS A 45 10.00 -2.00 -8.18
N PHE A 46 10.38 -2.66 -7.08
CA PHE A 46 9.56 -3.63 -6.37
C PHE A 46 9.66 -3.43 -4.86
N GLY A 47 8.52 -3.22 -4.23
CA GLY A 47 8.35 -3.13 -2.79
C GLY A 47 7.28 -4.11 -2.29
N LEU A 48 7.36 -4.46 -1.02
CA LEU A 48 6.33 -5.24 -0.35
C LEU A 48 5.68 -4.43 0.77
N TRP A 49 4.43 -4.75 1.06
CA TRP A 49 3.59 -4.02 2.00
C TRP A 49 2.90 -4.99 2.96
N ALA A 50 2.67 -4.56 4.20
CA ALA A 50 1.86 -5.26 5.17
C ALA A 50 0.76 -4.34 5.69
N HIS A 51 -0.50 -4.61 5.31
CA HIS A 51 -1.69 -4.06 5.96
C HIS A 51 -2.00 -4.91 7.20
N TRP A 52 -1.42 -4.54 8.34
CA TRP A 52 -1.48 -5.37 9.52
C TRP A 52 -1.83 -4.58 10.78
N GLY A 53 -2.92 -4.99 11.41
CA GLY A 53 -3.48 -4.39 12.60
C GLY A 53 -4.59 -5.24 13.20
N ALA A 54 -5.36 -4.68 14.12
CA ALA A 54 -6.46 -5.39 14.78
C ALA A 54 -7.56 -5.85 13.81
N GLN A 55 -7.71 -5.21 12.64
CA GLN A 55 -8.66 -5.66 11.62
C GLN A 55 -8.32 -7.05 11.03
N CYS A 56 -7.09 -7.53 11.22
CA CYS A 56 -6.68 -8.88 10.83
C CYS A 56 -7.07 -9.97 11.85
N VAL A 57 -7.44 -9.60 13.07
CA VAL A 57 -7.82 -10.57 14.14
C VAL A 57 -9.05 -11.39 13.79
N PRO A 58 -10.12 -10.82 13.23
CA PRO A 58 -11.29 -11.60 12.82
C PRO A 58 -11.05 -12.48 11.59
N GLU A 59 -9.98 -12.27 10.84
CA GLU A 59 -9.68 -12.96 9.58
C GLU A 59 -10.84 -12.90 8.55
N ALA A 60 -11.52 -11.77 8.51
CA ALA A 60 -12.74 -11.57 7.71
C ALA A 60 -12.60 -10.50 6.61
N GLY A 61 -11.35 -10.10 6.29
CA GLY A 61 -11.02 -9.22 5.18
C GLY A 61 -11.16 -7.74 5.48
N ASP A 62 -11.29 -6.97 4.40
CA ASP A 62 -11.18 -5.52 4.44
C ASP A 62 -12.35 -4.81 5.11
N TRP A 63 -12.04 -3.68 5.73
CA TRP A 63 -13.00 -2.77 6.35
C TRP A 63 -13.85 -3.42 7.44
N TYR A 64 -13.32 -4.45 8.09
CA TYR A 64 -14.04 -5.15 9.15
C TYR A 64 -14.54 -4.20 10.24
N ALA A 65 -13.70 -3.26 10.68
CA ALA A 65 -14.04 -2.31 11.74
C ALA A 65 -15.24 -1.39 11.39
N ARG A 66 -15.48 -1.16 10.10
CA ARG A 66 -16.67 -0.43 9.62
C ARG A 66 -17.85 -1.36 9.40
N GLY A 67 -17.63 -2.47 8.73
CA GLY A 67 -18.68 -3.40 8.31
C GLY A 67 -19.34 -4.14 9.46
N MET A 68 -18.65 -4.33 10.59
CA MET A 68 -19.21 -4.98 11.77
C MET A 68 -20.36 -4.19 12.44
N TYR A 69 -20.52 -2.92 12.09
CA TYR A 69 -21.59 -2.04 12.55
C TYR A 69 -22.73 -1.87 11.53
N GLN A 70 -22.74 -2.67 10.46
CA GLN A 70 -23.69 -2.54 9.37
C GLN A 70 -24.45 -3.86 9.17
N PRO A 71 -25.67 -4.01 9.72
CA PRO A 71 -26.49 -5.21 9.53
C PRO A 71 -26.67 -5.56 8.05
N GLY A 72 -26.49 -6.84 7.72
CA GLY A 72 -26.52 -7.34 6.34
C GLY A 72 -25.14 -7.38 5.65
N GLN A 73 -24.08 -6.83 6.27
CA GLN A 73 -22.71 -7.02 5.82
C GLN A 73 -22.12 -8.31 6.40
N HIS A 74 -21.25 -8.97 5.64
CA HIS A 74 -20.57 -10.19 6.12
C HIS A 74 -19.83 -9.97 7.45
N ALA A 75 -19.17 -8.82 7.61
CA ALA A 75 -18.45 -8.48 8.84
C ALA A 75 -19.39 -8.37 10.06
N TYR A 76 -20.62 -7.84 9.88
CA TYR A 76 -21.63 -7.79 10.95
C TYR A 76 -22.06 -9.19 11.39
N ASP A 77 -22.42 -10.06 10.44
CA ASP A 77 -22.85 -11.43 10.72
C ASP A 77 -21.73 -12.24 11.38
N HIS A 78 -20.50 -12.09 10.89
CA HIS A 78 -19.31 -12.69 11.48
C HIS A 78 -19.10 -12.21 12.92
N HIS A 79 -19.21 -10.88 13.15
CA HIS A 79 -19.01 -10.28 14.46
C HIS A 79 -20.08 -10.76 15.47
N LEU A 80 -21.35 -10.71 15.06
CA LEU A 80 -22.46 -11.16 15.87
C LEU A 80 -22.30 -12.62 16.32
N LYS A 81 -21.85 -13.48 15.41
CA LYS A 81 -21.63 -14.91 15.69
C LYS A 81 -20.42 -15.16 16.58
N THR A 82 -19.33 -14.40 16.41
CA THR A 82 -18.02 -14.70 17.00
C THR A 82 -17.76 -13.93 18.29
N TYR A 83 -18.18 -12.68 18.35
CA TYR A 83 -17.85 -11.74 19.44
C TYR A 83 -19.07 -11.21 20.19
N GLY A 84 -20.26 -11.34 19.62
CA GLY A 84 -21.50 -10.80 20.16
C GLY A 84 -21.96 -9.53 19.44
N HIS A 85 -22.98 -8.91 19.97
CA HIS A 85 -23.61 -7.74 19.35
C HIS A 85 -22.73 -6.48 19.48
N PRO A 86 -22.63 -5.63 18.43
CA PRO A 86 -21.79 -4.43 18.45
C PRO A 86 -22.14 -3.39 19.53
N ALA A 87 -23.37 -3.46 20.08
CA ALA A 87 -23.76 -2.62 21.22
C ALA A 87 -23.09 -3.04 22.54
N ASP A 88 -22.61 -4.27 22.65
CA ASP A 88 -21.97 -4.85 23.85
C ASP A 88 -20.48 -5.03 23.65
N THR A 89 -20.10 -5.56 22.48
CA THR A 89 -18.71 -5.80 22.09
C THR A 89 -18.44 -5.02 20.81
N GLY A 90 -17.80 -3.85 20.95
CA GLY A 90 -17.43 -3.00 19.82
C GLY A 90 -16.07 -3.32 19.26
N PHE A 91 -15.67 -2.60 18.20
CA PHE A 91 -14.35 -2.82 17.62
C PHE A 91 -13.21 -2.47 18.61
N MET A 92 -13.41 -1.54 19.54
CA MET A 92 -12.43 -1.29 20.60
C MET A 92 -12.08 -2.55 21.39
N ASP A 93 -13.01 -3.49 21.56
CA ASP A 93 -12.79 -4.76 22.29
C ASP A 93 -12.03 -5.81 21.46
N ILE A 94 -11.77 -5.54 20.17
CA ILE A 94 -10.93 -6.38 19.29
C ILE A 94 -9.45 -6.04 19.47
N TYR A 95 -9.07 -4.79 19.76
CA TYR A 95 -7.66 -4.42 19.92
C TYR A 95 -6.92 -5.23 20.99
N PRO A 96 -7.47 -5.51 22.20
CA PRO A 96 -6.82 -6.37 23.17
C PRO A 96 -6.59 -7.82 22.71
N ARG A 97 -7.31 -8.26 21.66
CA ARG A 97 -7.18 -9.59 21.06
C ARG A 97 -6.06 -9.67 20.02
N TRP A 98 -5.60 -8.55 19.51
CA TRP A 98 -4.42 -8.48 18.67
C TRP A 98 -3.17 -8.64 19.53
N LYS A 99 -2.61 -9.84 19.57
CA LYS A 99 -1.47 -10.18 20.46
C LYS A 99 -0.14 -10.16 19.73
N ALA A 100 -0.13 -10.37 18.41
CA ALA A 100 1.11 -10.50 17.65
C ALA A 100 2.08 -11.52 18.28
N GLU A 101 1.54 -12.65 18.77
CA GLU A 101 2.27 -13.63 19.57
C GLU A 101 3.27 -14.44 18.77
N ASN A 102 3.00 -14.68 17.49
CA ASN A 102 3.84 -15.44 16.57
C ASN A 102 4.63 -14.54 15.60
N TRP A 103 4.53 -13.22 15.76
CA TRP A 103 5.17 -12.29 14.86
C TRP A 103 6.68 -12.22 15.00
N ASN A 104 7.36 -12.50 13.91
CA ASN A 104 8.80 -12.32 13.77
C ASN A 104 9.12 -11.41 12.57
N PRO A 105 9.35 -10.10 12.78
CA PRO A 105 9.61 -9.17 11.68
C PRO A 105 10.91 -9.48 10.93
N ASP A 106 11.93 -10.02 11.61
CA ASP A 106 13.20 -10.36 10.98
C ASP A 106 13.02 -11.48 9.93
N ASP A 107 12.24 -12.53 10.26
CA ASP A 107 11.99 -13.64 9.34
C ASP A 107 11.12 -13.24 8.14
N LEU A 108 10.11 -12.42 8.37
CA LEU A 108 9.26 -11.91 7.28
C LEU A 108 10.05 -11.00 6.34
N LEU A 109 10.86 -10.09 6.88
CA LEU A 109 11.65 -9.17 6.04
C LEU A 109 12.82 -9.87 5.34
N ASP A 110 13.37 -10.94 5.92
CA ASP A 110 14.33 -11.81 5.22
C ASP A 110 13.67 -12.49 4.01
N LEU A 111 12.46 -13.06 4.20
CA LEU A 111 11.67 -13.63 3.12
C LEU A 111 11.37 -12.59 2.02
N TYR A 112 10.97 -11.38 2.40
CA TYR A 112 10.62 -10.31 1.48
C TYR A 112 11.84 -9.76 0.71
N ALA A 113 12.99 -9.67 1.37
CA ALA A 113 14.25 -9.32 0.72
C ALA A 113 14.68 -10.39 -0.30
N LYS A 114 14.52 -11.68 0.05
CA LYS A 114 14.77 -12.81 -0.86
C LYS A 114 13.78 -12.84 -2.03
N ALA A 115 12.56 -12.36 -1.84
CA ALA A 115 11.60 -12.18 -2.92
C ALA A 115 12.00 -11.08 -3.92
N GLY A 116 13.07 -10.33 -3.64
CA GLY A 116 13.60 -9.28 -4.51
C GLY A 116 13.09 -7.88 -4.18
N ALA A 117 12.33 -7.68 -3.10
CA ALA A 117 11.93 -6.36 -2.66
C ALA A 117 13.15 -5.47 -2.36
N LYS A 118 13.02 -4.17 -2.64
CA LYS A 118 14.02 -3.13 -2.33
C LYS A 118 13.51 -2.14 -1.30
N TYR A 119 12.22 -2.11 -1.06
CA TYR A 119 11.61 -1.35 0.02
C TYR A 119 10.45 -2.14 0.63
N PHE A 120 10.14 -1.83 1.86
CA PHE A 120 9.03 -2.40 2.60
C PHE A 120 8.21 -1.27 3.22
N VAL A 121 6.90 -1.34 3.10
CA VAL A 121 5.95 -0.39 3.70
C VAL A 121 5.18 -1.10 4.82
N ALA A 122 5.11 -0.48 5.99
CA ALA A 122 4.28 -0.94 7.10
C ALA A 122 3.10 0.01 7.31
N MET A 123 1.92 -0.54 7.53
CA MET A 123 0.74 0.26 7.86
C MET A 123 0.88 0.86 9.27
N ALA A 124 1.09 2.19 9.36
CA ALA A 124 1.23 2.88 10.63
C ALA A 124 -0.11 3.10 11.34
N ASN A 125 -1.16 3.32 10.59
CA ASN A 125 -2.55 3.37 11.03
C ASN A 125 -3.48 3.15 9.84
N HIS A 126 -4.74 2.84 10.14
CA HIS A 126 -5.78 2.72 9.13
C HIS A 126 -6.98 3.63 9.47
N HIS A 127 -8.07 3.51 8.74
CA HIS A 127 -9.31 4.28 8.98
C HIS A 127 -9.95 3.98 10.34
N ASP A 128 -9.57 2.89 11.00
CA ASP A 128 -9.94 2.56 12.38
C ASP A 128 -9.22 3.41 13.44
N ASN A 129 -8.40 4.37 13.00
CA ASN A 129 -7.78 5.43 13.81
C ASN A 129 -6.82 4.94 14.91
N PHE A 130 -6.26 3.75 14.79
CA PHE A 130 -5.34 3.18 15.76
C PHE A 130 -3.89 3.28 15.27
N ASP A 131 -2.96 3.74 16.12
CA ASP A 131 -1.56 3.85 15.77
C ASP A 131 -0.78 2.55 16.07
N ALA A 132 -0.19 1.94 15.06
CA ALA A 132 0.66 0.76 15.22
C ALA A 132 2.08 1.10 15.69
N PHE A 133 2.28 2.26 16.32
CA PHE A 133 3.57 2.77 16.80
C PHE A 133 3.44 3.43 18.17
N HIS A 134 4.55 3.73 18.82
CA HIS A 134 4.58 4.46 20.09
C HIS A 134 4.24 5.94 19.86
N SER A 135 2.98 6.22 19.63
CA SER A 135 2.47 7.57 19.41
C SER A 135 2.44 8.39 20.71
N ARG A 136 3.02 9.59 20.68
CA ARG A 136 2.97 10.55 21.81
C ARG A 136 1.67 11.33 21.88
N PHE A 137 0.92 11.37 20.79
CA PHE A 137 -0.26 12.21 20.61
C PHE A 137 -1.57 11.43 20.46
N HIS A 138 -1.52 10.11 20.60
CA HIS A 138 -2.69 9.25 20.51
C HIS A 138 -2.57 8.08 21.48
N ASP A 139 -3.52 7.99 22.40
CA ASP A 139 -3.50 6.98 23.44
C ASP A 139 -3.88 5.58 22.93
N TRP A 140 -4.65 5.50 21.86
CA TRP A 140 -4.99 4.24 21.18
C TRP A 140 -3.86 3.82 20.24
N ASN A 141 -2.85 3.17 20.81
CA ASN A 141 -1.69 2.72 20.08
C ASN A 141 -1.21 1.33 20.54
N SER A 142 -0.43 0.68 19.68
CA SER A 142 0.00 -0.72 19.84
C SER A 142 0.92 -0.99 21.05
N VAL A 143 1.49 0.05 21.65
CA VAL A 143 2.29 -0.07 22.89
C VAL A 143 1.38 -0.12 24.12
N ARG A 144 0.29 0.64 24.12
CA ARG A 144 -0.66 0.72 25.25
C ARG A 144 -1.76 -0.33 25.18
N VAL A 145 -2.18 -0.72 23.98
CA VAL A 145 -3.31 -1.64 23.76
C VAL A 145 -2.89 -2.73 22.77
N GLY A 146 -3.36 -3.94 22.98
CA GLY A 146 -3.12 -5.05 22.06
C GLY A 146 -1.76 -5.69 22.26
N PRO A 147 -0.82 -5.61 21.30
CA PRO A 147 0.43 -6.37 21.34
C PRO A 147 1.44 -5.87 22.39
N GLY A 148 1.27 -4.67 22.95
CA GLY A 148 2.23 -4.09 23.88
C GLY A 148 3.61 -3.84 23.25
N LYS A 149 3.66 -3.60 21.94
CA LYS A 149 4.89 -3.48 21.14
C LYS A 149 4.81 -2.26 20.23
N ASP A 150 5.96 -1.62 20.01
CA ASP A 150 6.12 -0.62 18.93
C ASP A 150 6.28 -1.34 17.59
N ILE A 151 5.17 -1.63 16.93
CA ILE A 151 5.13 -2.43 15.70
C ILE A 151 5.93 -1.74 14.60
N ILE A 152 5.73 -0.42 14.39
CA ILE A 152 6.44 0.33 13.34
C ILE A 152 7.94 0.40 13.64
N GLY A 153 8.34 0.63 14.88
CA GLY A 153 9.75 0.64 15.27
C GLY A 153 10.45 -0.70 15.02
N LEU A 154 9.76 -1.80 15.29
CA LEU A 154 10.28 -3.15 15.06
C LEU A 154 10.36 -3.48 13.55
N TRP A 155 9.35 -3.11 12.75
CA TRP A 155 9.41 -3.22 11.29
C TRP A 155 10.57 -2.39 10.70
N ALA A 156 10.72 -1.13 11.13
CA ALA A 156 11.78 -0.23 10.67
C ALA A 156 13.17 -0.82 10.94
N LYS A 157 13.36 -1.37 12.15
CA LYS A 157 14.62 -2.04 12.53
C LYS A 157 14.90 -3.26 11.65
N ALA A 158 13.92 -4.12 11.45
CA ALA A 158 14.05 -5.32 10.63
C ALA A 158 14.31 -4.98 9.15
N ALA A 159 13.57 -4.00 8.57
CA ALA A 159 13.78 -3.56 7.19
C ALA A 159 15.20 -3.05 6.95
N ARG A 160 15.69 -2.17 7.83
CA ARG A 160 17.05 -1.63 7.74
C ARG A 160 18.12 -2.71 7.91
N LYS A 161 17.90 -3.71 8.76
CA LYS A 161 18.78 -4.87 8.92
C LYS A 161 18.92 -5.68 7.64
N GLN A 162 17.84 -5.79 6.84
CA GLN A 162 17.84 -6.45 5.54
C GLN A 162 18.29 -5.54 4.38
N GLY A 163 18.67 -4.29 4.66
CA GLY A 163 19.07 -3.32 3.64
C GLY A 163 17.90 -2.81 2.79
N LEU A 164 16.66 -2.98 3.25
CA LEU A 164 15.47 -2.45 2.60
C LEU A 164 15.26 -0.98 2.99
N ARG A 165 14.84 -0.14 2.04
CA ARG A 165 14.26 1.15 2.35
C ARG A 165 12.96 0.94 3.11
N PHE A 166 12.70 1.76 4.11
CA PHE A 166 11.54 1.62 4.99
C PHE A 166 10.50 2.70 4.70
N GLY A 167 9.28 2.28 4.44
CA GLY A 167 8.12 3.16 4.28
C GLY A 167 7.05 2.89 5.31
N VAL A 168 6.14 3.87 5.45
CA VAL A 168 4.94 3.75 6.26
C VAL A 168 3.72 4.20 5.46
N SER A 169 2.55 3.62 5.75
CA SER A 169 1.29 4.13 5.22
C SER A 169 0.41 4.70 6.33
N ASN A 170 -0.22 5.83 6.02
CA ASN A 170 -1.15 6.53 6.90
C ASN A 170 -2.51 6.66 6.20
N HIS A 171 -3.53 6.06 6.81
CA HIS A 171 -4.90 6.07 6.29
C HIS A 171 -5.86 6.79 7.25
N SER A 172 -5.36 7.34 8.36
CA SER A 172 -6.19 7.86 9.44
C SER A 172 -6.88 9.19 9.13
N ALA A 173 -6.54 9.85 8.03
CA ALA A 173 -7.16 11.13 7.66
C ALA A 173 -8.68 11.03 7.45
N HIS A 174 -9.18 9.88 7.01
CA HIS A 174 -10.60 9.62 6.81
C HIS A 174 -11.33 9.10 8.06
N ALA A 175 -10.63 8.78 9.15
CA ALA A 175 -11.21 8.11 10.32
C ALA A 175 -12.42 8.86 10.91
N TRP A 176 -12.41 10.20 10.87
CA TRP A 176 -13.47 11.06 11.42
C TRP A 176 -14.83 10.87 10.76
N HIS A 177 -14.90 10.46 9.48
CA HIS A 177 -16.16 10.15 8.80
C HIS A 177 -16.32 8.64 8.55
N TRP A 178 -15.25 7.92 8.24
CA TRP A 178 -15.29 6.50 7.93
C TRP A 178 -15.79 5.64 9.09
N PHE A 179 -15.45 6.02 10.33
CA PHE A 179 -15.78 5.25 11.54
C PHE A 179 -17.16 5.59 12.15
N GLN A 180 -17.95 6.46 11.48
CA GLN A 180 -19.25 6.89 12.00
C GLN A 180 -20.31 5.79 12.06
N THR A 181 -20.12 4.65 11.35
CA THR A 181 -20.98 3.46 11.50
C THR A 181 -21.02 2.97 12.93
N ALA A 182 -19.95 3.12 13.72
CA ALA A 182 -19.89 2.78 15.13
C ALA A 182 -20.85 3.61 16.03
N TYR A 183 -21.33 4.74 15.53
CA TYR A 183 -22.36 5.57 16.19
C TYR A 183 -23.78 5.26 15.71
N GLY A 184 -23.95 4.15 14.99
CA GLY A 184 -25.24 3.66 14.50
C GLY A 184 -26.01 2.83 15.52
N TYR A 185 -26.98 2.08 15.01
CA TYR A 185 -27.83 1.14 15.72
C TYR A 185 -28.43 0.16 14.72
N ASP A 186 -29.03 -0.94 15.21
CA ASP A 186 -29.79 -1.85 14.36
C ASP A 186 -31.16 -1.25 14.00
N PRO A 187 -31.45 -0.97 12.73
CA PRO A 187 -32.78 -0.47 12.31
C PRO A 187 -33.87 -1.53 12.41
N GLU A 188 -33.51 -2.80 12.36
CA GLU A 188 -34.41 -3.97 12.38
C GLU A 188 -33.89 -5.02 13.35
N GLY A 189 -34.73 -6.05 13.60
CA GLY A 189 -34.35 -7.20 14.40
C GLY A 189 -34.60 -7.05 15.89
N PRO A 190 -34.12 -8.01 16.71
CA PRO A 190 -34.48 -8.10 18.14
C PRO A 190 -33.88 -6.97 18.98
N ARG A 191 -32.82 -6.29 18.50
CA ARG A 191 -32.17 -5.16 19.19
C ARG A 191 -32.39 -3.82 18.47
N LYS A 192 -33.48 -3.72 17.72
CA LYS A 192 -33.87 -2.51 16.99
C LYS A 192 -33.77 -1.24 17.84
N GLY A 193 -33.08 -0.23 17.34
CA GLY A 193 -32.92 1.09 17.96
C GLY A 193 -31.88 1.14 19.06
N GLU A 194 -31.23 0.04 19.40
CA GLU A 194 -30.14 0.06 20.39
C GLU A 194 -28.84 0.57 19.78
N ARG A 195 -28.36 1.69 20.27
CA ARG A 195 -27.09 2.30 19.84
C ARG A 195 -25.88 1.42 20.12
N TYR A 196 -24.92 1.42 19.18
CA TYR A 196 -23.67 0.68 19.30
C TYR A 196 -22.73 1.29 20.35
N ASP A 197 -21.64 0.60 20.61
CA ASP A 197 -20.73 0.91 21.72
C ASP A 197 -20.12 2.31 21.66
N ALA A 198 -19.73 2.81 20.49
CA ALA A 198 -19.14 4.16 20.34
C ALA A 198 -20.07 5.28 20.80
N PHE A 199 -21.38 5.10 20.63
CA PHE A 199 -22.36 6.07 21.09
C PHE A 199 -22.54 6.07 22.63
N LYS A 200 -22.23 4.95 23.29
CA LYS A 200 -22.50 4.70 24.70
C LYS A 200 -21.28 4.79 25.62
N ARG A 201 -20.06 4.70 25.08
CA ARG A 201 -18.83 4.60 25.88
C ARG A 201 -18.02 5.90 25.86
N PHE A 202 -17.70 6.39 27.06
CA PHE A 202 -16.91 7.60 27.29
C PHE A 202 -15.78 7.31 28.28
N ALA A 203 -14.76 8.14 28.33
CA ALA A 203 -13.58 7.95 29.21
C ALA A 203 -13.96 7.62 30.66
N ALA A 204 -14.98 8.26 31.21
CA ALA A 204 -15.46 8.02 32.59
C ALA A 204 -15.97 6.59 32.82
N ASP A 205 -16.48 5.92 31.79
CA ASP A 205 -17.02 4.57 31.88
C ASP A 205 -15.93 3.49 31.94
N GLY A 206 -14.67 3.89 31.69
CA GLY A 206 -13.49 3.00 31.74
C GLY A 206 -13.03 2.62 33.14
N ARG A 207 -13.51 3.30 34.17
CA ARG A 207 -13.06 3.05 35.56
C ARG A 207 -13.27 1.58 35.94
N GLY A 208 -12.19 0.91 36.37
CA GLY A 208 -12.17 -0.51 36.72
C GLY A 208 -12.30 -1.47 35.54
N LYS A 209 -12.23 -0.99 34.29
CA LYS A 209 -12.24 -1.81 33.07
C LYS A 209 -10.85 -1.84 32.43
N TRP A 210 -10.66 -2.75 31.46
CA TRP A 210 -9.40 -2.92 30.74
C TRP A 210 -8.91 -1.64 30.01
N TRP A 211 -9.85 -0.73 29.70
CA TRP A 211 -9.58 0.52 28.98
C TRP A 211 -9.62 1.75 29.90
N GLU A 212 -9.41 1.58 31.21
CA GLU A 212 -9.27 2.70 32.15
C GLU A 212 -8.15 3.65 31.73
N GLY A 213 -8.46 4.95 31.67
CA GLY A 213 -7.51 5.98 31.20
C GLY A 213 -7.44 6.14 29.69
N LEU A 214 -8.29 5.44 28.91
CA LEU A 214 -8.48 5.64 27.48
C LEU A 214 -9.84 6.31 27.23
N ASP A 215 -9.91 7.13 26.17
CA ASP A 215 -11.17 7.71 25.72
C ASP A 215 -11.63 7.06 24.41
N PRO A 216 -12.73 6.28 24.41
CA PRO A 216 -13.26 5.67 23.19
C PRO A 216 -13.64 6.71 22.12
N GLN A 217 -14.03 7.94 22.52
CA GLN A 217 -14.38 8.99 21.58
C GLN A 217 -13.16 9.45 20.75
N GLN A 218 -11.97 9.37 21.33
CA GLN A 218 -10.73 9.63 20.61
C GLN A 218 -10.45 8.56 19.55
N LEU A 219 -10.71 7.28 19.84
CA LEU A 219 -10.56 6.18 18.89
C LEU A 219 -11.55 6.32 17.72
N TYR A 220 -12.83 6.48 18.04
CA TYR A 220 -13.91 6.51 17.04
C TYR A 220 -14.04 7.83 16.27
N GLY A 221 -13.14 8.81 16.52
CA GLY A 221 -13.13 10.10 15.81
C GLY A 221 -14.21 11.08 16.27
N GLY A 222 -14.93 10.77 17.36
CA GLY A 222 -16.06 11.55 17.87
C GLY A 222 -17.35 11.36 17.07
N SER A 223 -18.49 11.66 17.72
CA SER A 223 -19.81 11.59 17.09
C SER A 223 -20.07 12.82 16.22
N VAL A 224 -19.51 12.86 15.03
CA VAL A 224 -19.65 14.03 14.11
C VAL A 224 -20.77 13.85 13.10
N MET A 225 -21.14 12.59 12.81
CA MET A 225 -22.10 12.23 11.77
C MET A 225 -22.83 10.92 12.15
N PRO A 226 -23.49 10.85 13.32
CA PRO A 226 -24.16 9.64 13.77
C PRO A 226 -25.36 9.32 12.87
N LEU A 227 -25.66 8.02 12.71
CA LEU A 227 -26.88 7.59 12.04
C LEU A 227 -28.11 8.25 12.70
N PRO A 228 -28.95 9.02 11.97
CA PRO A 228 -30.13 9.70 12.55
C PRO A 228 -31.12 8.73 13.17
N ASP A 229 -31.78 9.15 14.26
CA ASP A 229 -32.89 8.39 14.82
C ASP A 229 -34.05 8.27 13.83
N GLY A 230 -34.80 7.19 13.93
CA GLY A 230 -36.01 6.99 13.14
C GLY A 230 -35.80 6.26 11.80
N ILE A 231 -34.59 5.88 11.45
CA ILE A 231 -34.35 4.97 10.33
C ILE A 231 -34.86 3.57 10.71
N GLN A 232 -35.71 2.98 9.86
CA GLN A 232 -36.49 1.80 10.21
C GLN A 232 -36.04 0.50 9.54
N THR A 233 -35.15 0.58 8.50
CA THR A 233 -34.68 -0.58 7.74
C THR A 233 -33.18 -0.57 7.53
N ASN A 234 -32.58 -1.76 7.46
CA ASN A 234 -31.15 -1.92 7.16
C ASN A 234 -30.77 -1.28 5.80
N ALA A 235 -31.65 -1.41 4.80
CA ALA A 235 -31.44 -0.79 3.50
C ALA A 235 -31.38 0.74 3.57
N ALA A 236 -32.26 1.36 4.37
CA ALA A 236 -32.26 2.83 4.56
C ALA A 236 -31.02 3.30 5.33
N ALA A 237 -30.57 2.53 6.33
CA ALA A 237 -29.31 2.84 7.04
C ALA A 237 -28.10 2.74 6.12
N SER A 238 -28.01 1.66 5.33
CA SER A 238 -26.94 1.50 4.34
C SER A 238 -26.94 2.64 3.33
N ALA A 239 -28.09 3.03 2.79
CA ALA A 239 -28.20 4.16 1.87
C ALA A 239 -27.78 5.49 2.51
N TRP A 240 -28.10 5.69 3.79
CA TRP A 240 -27.67 6.87 4.52
C TRP A 240 -26.14 6.90 4.67
N HIS A 241 -25.52 5.81 5.07
CA HIS A 241 -24.06 5.70 5.19
C HIS A 241 -23.37 5.95 3.85
N GLU A 242 -23.86 5.37 2.75
CA GLU A 242 -23.30 5.61 1.40
C GLU A 242 -23.37 7.08 1.00
N ALA A 243 -24.44 7.77 1.34
CA ALA A 243 -24.66 9.18 0.98
C ALA A 243 -23.94 10.19 1.91
N ASN A 244 -23.48 9.77 3.07
CA ASN A 244 -22.92 10.68 4.09
C ASN A 244 -21.50 10.29 4.50
N ASP A 245 -21.33 9.34 5.40
CA ASP A 245 -20.05 9.03 6.03
C ASP A 245 -19.11 8.15 5.18
N ARG A 246 -19.61 7.62 4.06
CA ARG A 246 -18.80 6.97 3.02
C ARG A 246 -18.42 7.89 1.86
N VAL A 247 -18.88 9.12 1.86
CA VAL A 247 -18.45 10.10 0.87
C VAL A 247 -16.99 10.47 1.13
N TRP A 248 -16.12 10.08 0.20
CA TRP A 248 -14.69 10.29 0.31
C TRP A 248 -14.34 11.77 0.18
N THR A 249 -13.58 12.31 1.09
CA THR A 249 -13.20 13.72 1.07
C THR A 249 -11.82 13.94 1.68
N GLU A 250 -11.03 14.79 1.05
CA GLU A 250 -9.72 15.20 1.54
C GLU A 250 -9.78 16.47 2.42
N LYS A 251 -10.99 17.00 2.63
CA LYS A 251 -11.19 18.21 3.43
C LYS A 251 -11.06 17.94 4.91
N ALA A 252 -10.57 18.95 5.61
CA ALA A 252 -10.58 18.97 7.07
C ALA A 252 -12.02 19.04 7.62
N PRO A 253 -12.34 18.29 8.70
CA PRO A 253 -13.67 18.35 9.31
C PRO A 253 -13.92 19.71 9.96
N LEU A 254 -14.88 20.48 9.44
CA LEU A 254 -15.21 21.82 9.93
C LEU A 254 -15.72 21.83 11.38
N ASN A 255 -16.40 20.78 11.79
CA ASN A 255 -16.96 20.61 13.13
C ASN A 255 -16.02 19.90 14.12
N ASN A 256 -14.82 19.51 13.69
CA ASN A 256 -13.83 18.85 14.56
C ASN A 256 -12.38 19.29 14.21
N PRO A 257 -12.02 20.57 14.43
CA PRO A 257 -10.67 21.06 14.13
C PRO A 257 -9.59 20.39 14.99
N ALA A 258 -9.95 19.86 16.16
CA ALA A 258 -9.04 19.12 17.02
C ALA A 258 -8.53 17.83 16.35
N PHE A 259 -9.37 17.17 15.53
CA PHE A 259 -8.96 16.00 14.75
C PHE A 259 -7.83 16.33 13.77
N THR A 260 -7.95 17.41 13.00
CA THR A 260 -6.93 17.85 12.05
C THR A 260 -5.60 18.15 12.75
N ARG A 261 -5.65 18.88 13.88
CA ARG A 261 -4.44 19.15 14.68
C ARG A 261 -3.82 17.86 15.20
N GLN A 262 -4.60 16.94 15.74
CA GLN A 262 -4.12 15.66 16.26
C GLN A 262 -3.51 14.81 15.16
N TRP A 263 -4.15 14.74 13.97
CA TRP A 263 -3.63 14.06 12.81
C TRP A 263 -2.25 14.60 12.40
N PHE A 264 -2.10 15.93 12.30
CA PHE A 264 -0.81 16.57 12.00
C PHE A 264 0.28 16.18 13.02
N LEU A 265 -0.01 16.26 14.32
CA LEU A 265 0.94 15.91 15.37
C LEU A 265 1.35 14.44 15.32
N ARG A 266 0.42 13.53 15.07
CA ARG A 266 0.67 12.09 14.91
C ARG A 266 1.52 11.79 13.68
N CYS A 267 1.21 12.40 12.53
CA CYS A 267 2.01 12.25 11.31
C CYS A 267 3.44 12.76 11.50
N LYS A 268 3.58 13.94 12.11
CA LYS A 268 4.89 14.51 12.41
C LYS A 268 5.68 13.63 13.37
N ASP A 269 5.04 13.12 14.42
CA ASP A 269 5.65 12.18 15.38
C ASP A 269 6.15 10.91 14.69
N LEU A 270 5.35 10.33 13.81
CA LEU A 270 5.70 9.17 13.01
C LEU A 270 6.94 9.44 12.12
N ILE A 271 6.95 10.56 11.41
CA ILE A 271 8.05 10.96 10.52
C ILE A 271 9.34 11.22 11.31
N ASP A 272 9.26 11.97 12.40
CA ASP A 272 10.44 12.35 13.19
C ASP A 272 11.04 11.16 13.94
N SER A 273 10.18 10.29 14.51
CA SER A 273 10.61 9.17 15.33
C SER A 273 11.19 8.01 14.51
N TYR A 274 10.58 7.68 13.37
CA TYR A 274 10.96 6.50 12.60
C TYR A 274 11.71 6.81 11.31
N GLN A 275 11.71 8.06 10.86
CA GLN A 275 12.45 8.54 9.69
C GLN A 275 12.24 7.63 8.46
N PRO A 276 10.99 7.42 8.03
CA PRO A 276 10.73 6.59 6.86
C PRO A 276 11.34 7.22 5.60
N ASP A 277 11.67 6.38 4.62
CA ASP A 277 12.10 6.79 3.27
C ASP A 277 10.87 7.09 2.37
N LEU A 278 9.71 6.51 2.70
CA LEU A 278 8.47 6.66 1.97
C LEU A 278 7.30 6.83 2.95
N VAL A 279 6.41 7.77 2.65
CA VAL A 279 5.11 7.92 3.31
C VAL A 279 4.01 7.80 2.26
N TYR A 280 3.16 6.81 2.43
CA TYR A 280 1.97 6.61 1.61
C TYR A 280 0.75 7.17 2.32
N PHE A 281 -0.01 8.03 1.66
CA PHE A 281 -1.33 8.48 2.10
C PHE A 281 -2.40 7.86 1.23
N ASP A 282 -3.37 7.20 1.87
CA ASP A 282 -4.54 6.61 1.22
C ASP A 282 -5.57 7.69 0.85
N ASN A 283 -5.15 8.63 0.03
CA ASN A 283 -5.86 9.87 -0.26
C ASN A 283 -5.72 10.25 -1.74
N PHE A 284 -6.71 10.95 -2.29
CA PHE A 284 -6.70 11.44 -3.67
C PHE A 284 -6.04 12.81 -3.83
N ASP A 285 -5.74 13.48 -2.73
CA ASP A 285 -4.91 14.68 -2.61
C ASP A 285 -4.13 14.60 -1.29
N LEU A 286 -3.30 15.57 -0.94
CA LEU A 286 -2.69 15.62 0.39
C LEU A 286 -3.78 15.75 1.45
N PRO A 287 -3.71 14.93 2.53
CA PRO A 287 -4.81 14.83 3.49
C PRO A 287 -5.09 16.13 4.24
N LEU A 288 -6.37 16.41 4.47
CA LEU A 288 -6.82 17.50 5.36
C LEU A 288 -6.28 18.88 4.96
N GLU A 289 -6.19 19.12 3.64
CA GLU A 289 -5.85 20.43 3.05
C GLU A 289 -4.49 20.95 3.54
N GLN A 290 -4.46 22.08 4.27
CA GLN A 290 -3.21 22.70 4.72
C GLN A 290 -2.38 21.76 5.61
N ALA A 291 -3.00 20.92 6.42
CA ALA A 291 -2.26 20.00 7.29
C ALA A 291 -1.42 18.97 6.49
N GLY A 292 -1.93 18.52 5.36
CA GLY A 292 -1.20 17.65 4.43
C GLY A 292 -0.03 18.36 3.76
N LEU A 293 -0.22 19.61 3.34
CA LEU A 293 0.85 20.44 2.78
C LEU A 293 1.96 20.73 3.83
N ASP A 294 1.58 21.01 5.07
CA ASP A 294 2.52 21.22 6.18
C ASP A 294 3.37 19.96 6.44
N ILE A 295 2.74 18.79 6.44
CA ILE A 295 3.43 17.50 6.60
C ILE A 295 4.36 17.21 5.42
N ALA A 296 3.96 17.47 4.18
CA ALA A 296 4.78 17.27 3.01
C ALA A 296 6.04 18.16 3.03
N ALA A 297 5.86 19.45 3.30
CA ALA A 297 6.97 20.40 3.44
C ALA A 297 7.91 20.02 4.60
N HIS A 298 7.34 19.64 5.75
CA HIS A 298 8.11 19.14 6.89
C HIS A 298 8.96 17.93 6.51
N TYR A 299 8.37 16.94 5.87
CA TYR A 299 9.02 15.68 5.53
C TYR A 299 10.17 15.87 4.53
N TYR A 300 9.97 16.69 3.49
CA TYR A 300 11.01 17.01 2.51
C TYR A 300 12.15 17.82 3.12
N ASN A 301 11.84 18.84 3.93
CA ASN A 301 12.84 19.63 4.63
C ASN A 301 13.65 18.78 5.63
N ALA A 302 12.98 17.92 6.40
CA ALA A 302 13.65 17.01 7.33
C ALA A 302 14.55 16.01 6.60
N SER A 303 14.12 15.51 5.43
CA SER A 303 14.95 14.65 4.58
C SER A 303 16.20 15.39 4.05
N LEU A 304 16.00 16.60 3.56
CA LEU A 304 17.11 17.45 3.08
C LEU A 304 18.13 17.73 4.18
N GLN A 305 17.67 18.05 5.40
CA GLN A 305 18.55 18.29 6.55
C GLN A 305 19.38 17.05 6.92
N ARG A 306 18.78 15.86 6.84
CA ARG A 306 19.44 14.58 7.21
C ARG A 306 20.45 14.10 6.16
N HIS A 307 20.12 14.26 4.88
CA HIS A 307 20.83 13.60 3.79
C HIS A 307 21.57 14.58 2.85
N GLY A 308 21.39 15.90 3.04
CA GLY A 308 21.92 16.91 2.10
C GLY A 308 21.18 16.97 0.76
N LYS A 309 20.19 16.10 0.56
CA LYS A 309 19.27 16.01 -0.59
C LYS A 309 17.95 15.41 -0.16
N VAL A 310 16.93 15.55 -0.96
CA VAL A 310 15.62 14.91 -0.68
C VAL A 310 15.71 13.43 -1.06
N GLU A 311 15.64 12.56 -0.06
CA GLU A 311 15.53 11.10 -0.22
C GLU A 311 14.10 10.60 0.10
N ALA A 312 13.22 11.51 0.52
CA ALA A 312 11.85 11.23 0.90
C ALA A 312 10.94 11.05 -0.31
N VAL A 313 9.99 10.12 -0.20
CA VAL A 313 8.94 9.87 -1.19
C VAL A 313 7.58 10.00 -0.51
N ILE A 314 6.65 10.76 -1.11
CA ILE A 314 5.24 10.76 -0.75
C ILE A 314 4.45 10.13 -1.89
N ASN A 315 3.63 9.13 -1.57
CA ASN A 315 2.64 8.58 -2.49
C ASN A 315 1.24 9.04 -2.09
N ILE A 316 0.45 9.44 -3.09
CA ILE A 316 -1.01 9.62 -3.02
C ILE A 316 -1.63 9.08 -4.31
N LYS A 317 -2.96 9.00 -4.38
CA LYS A 317 -3.75 8.54 -5.53
C LYS A 317 -4.37 9.71 -6.32
N PRO A 318 -3.60 10.54 -7.05
CA PRO A 318 -4.17 11.70 -7.73
C PRO A 318 -5.13 11.26 -8.84
N HIS A 319 -6.31 11.83 -8.93
CA HIS A 319 -7.27 11.50 -9.97
C HIS A 319 -6.73 11.84 -11.37
N ASP A 320 -6.65 13.11 -11.73
CA ASP A 320 -6.28 13.55 -13.07
C ASP A 320 -5.23 14.68 -13.08
N THR A 321 -4.80 15.13 -11.93
CA THR A 321 -3.87 16.24 -11.81
C THR A 321 -2.43 15.73 -11.72
N HIS A 322 -1.61 16.15 -12.68
CA HIS A 322 -0.18 15.96 -12.57
C HIS A 322 0.37 16.81 -11.41
N ARG A 323 0.99 16.16 -10.43
CA ARG A 323 1.61 16.78 -9.25
C ARG A 323 3.05 16.33 -9.13
N PRO A 324 4.02 17.09 -9.72
CA PRO A 324 5.44 16.73 -9.64
C PRO A 324 5.98 16.69 -8.21
N GLY A 325 5.33 17.37 -7.28
CA GLY A 325 5.70 17.42 -5.86
C GLY A 325 5.48 16.11 -5.09
N ILE A 326 4.88 15.08 -5.71
CA ILE A 326 4.65 13.76 -5.13
C ILE A 326 4.85 12.66 -6.18
N VAL A 327 4.87 11.40 -5.76
CA VAL A 327 4.84 10.24 -6.66
C VAL A 327 3.43 9.68 -6.69
N ALA A 328 2.80 9.74 -7.87
CA ALA A 328 1.46 9.24 -8.06
C ALA A 328 1.37 7.73 -7.87
N ASP A 329 0.36 7.26 -7.15
CA ASP A 329 0.00 5.86 -7.03
C ASP A 329 -1.28 5.56 -7.84
N VAL A 330 -1.36 4.35 -8.42
CA VAL A 330 -2.50 3.87 -9.20
C VAL A 330 -3.02 2.59 -8.55
N GLU A 331 -3.95 2.75 -7.60
CA GLU A 331 -4.45 1.62 -6.84
C GLU A 331 -5.10 0.56 -7.72
N ARG A 332 -4.68 -0.72 -7.52
CA ARG A 332 -5.21 -1.91 -8.21
C ARG A 332 -5.40 -1.68 -9.71
N GLY A 333 -4.37 -1.04 -10.33
CA GLY A 333 -4.46 -0.67 -11.73
C GLY A 333 -3.13 -0.56 -12.44
N MET A 334 -3.15 -0.17 -13.69
CA MET A 334 -1.96 -0.02 -14.53
C MET A 334 -2.09 1.21 -15.42
N ARG A 335 -0.96 1.73 -15.90
CA ARG A 335 -0.95 2.74 -16.98
C ARG A 335 -0.94 2.07 -18.34
N GLY A 336 -1.57 2.68 -19.34
CA GLY A 336 -1.59 2.19 -20.72
C GLY A 336 -0.29 2.45 -21.46
N GLU A 337 0.44 3.51 -21.11
CA GLU A 337 1.61 4.02 -21.84
C GLU A 337 2.77 4.28 -20.89
N ILE A 338 3.97 4.51 -21.46
CA ILE A 338 5.15 4.96 -20.70
C ILE A 338 4.85 6.31 -20.06
N SER A 339 5.00 6.35 -18.73
CA SER A 339 4.89 7.61 -17.99
C SER A 339 6.20 8.40 -18.06
N PRO A 340 6.16 9.73 -18.32
CA PRO A 340 7.35 10.57 -18.25
C PRO A 340 7.92 10.62 -16.82
N GLU A 341 7.04 10.66 -15.81
CA GLU A 341 7.42 10.68 -14.41
C GLU A 341 7.34 9.28 -13.78
N PRO A 342 8.19 8.98 -12.80
CA PRO A 342 8.07 7.78 -11.97
C PRO A 342 6.70 7.75 -11.29
N TRP A 343 6.13 6.56 -11.15
CA TRP A 343 4.85 6.32 -10.51
C TRP A 343 4.86 4.99 -9.78
N GLN A 344 3.84 4.72 -9.01
CA GLN A 344 3.65 3.46 -8.30
C GLN A 344 2.29 2.86 -8.64
N THR A 345 2.21 1.55 -8.61
CA THR A 345 0.97 0.81 -8.44
C THR A 345 1.04 0.04 -7.13
N ASP A 346 -0.01 0.14 -6.36
CA ASP A 346 -0.23 -0.74 -5.24
C ASP A 346 -1.29 -1.81 -5.56
N THR A 347 -1.08 -3.02 -5.07
CA THR A 347 -2.06 -4.11 -5.15
C THR A 347 -1.78 -5.14 -4.06
N CYS A 348 -2.68 -6.10 -3.91
CA CYS A 348 -2.58 -7.17 -2.93
C CYS A 348 -2.75 -8.53 -3.60
N ILE A 349 -2.11 -9.57 -3.07
CA ILE A 349 -2.34 -10.93 -3.54
C ILE A 349 -3.72 -11.47 -3.13
N GLY A 350 -4.32 -10.90 -2.08
CA GLY A 350 -5.66 -11.21 -1.56
C GLY A 350 -6.46 -9.95 -1.26
N ASP A 351 -7.11 -9.90 -0.10
CA ASP A 351 -7.61 -8.67 0.50
C ASP A 351 -6.47 -7.94 1.21
N TRP A 352 -6.62 -6.62 1.46
CA TRP A 352 -5.59 -5.85 2.17
C TRP A 352 -5.36 -6.39 3.59
N HIS A 353 -6.43 -6.59 4.36
CA HIS A 353 -6.41 -7.30 5.64
C HIS A 353 -6.71 -8.79 5.45
N TYR A 354 -6.06 -9.64 6.23
CA TYR A 354 -6.16 -11.08 6.07
C TYR A 354 -7.61 -11.59 6.06
N ASN A 355 -7.93 -12.41 5.05
CA ASN A 355 -9.23 -13.05 4.88
C ASN A 355 -9.06 -14.56 4.71
N ARG A 356 -9.45 -15.32 5.74
CA ARG A 356 -9.35 -16.79 5.77
C ARG A 356 -10.02 -17.47 4.57
N ARG A 357 -11.13 -16.90 4.07
CA ARG A 357 -11.85 -17.46 2.93
C ARG A 357 -11.03 -17.47 1.65
N ILE A 358 -10.15 -16.49 1.45
CA ILE A 358 -9.25 -16.45 0.28
C ILE A 358 -8.30 -17.64 0.32
N PHE A 359 -7.74 -17.96 1.49
CA PHE A 359 -6.91 -19.15 1.69
C PHE A 359 -7.69 -20.46 1.44
N GLU A 360 -8.84 -20.61 2.07
CA GLU A 360 -9.68 -21.81 1.98
C GLU A 360 -10.19 -22.05 0.55
N GLU A 361 -10.57 -20.99 -0.17
CA GLU A 361 -11.08 -21.02 -1.54
C GLU A 361 -9.97 -20.95 -2.60
N LYS A 362 -8.69 -20.83 -2.20
CA LYS A 362 -7.50 -20.72 -3.07
C LYS A 362 -7.60 -19.59 -4.09
N ARG A 363 -8.01 -18.42 -3.65
CA ARG A 363 -8.27 -17.25 -4.52
C ARG A 363 -7.18 -16.18 -4.50
N TYR A 364 -5.98 -16.51 -4.03
CA TYR A 364 -4.85 -15.61 -4.12
C TYR A 364 -4.42 -15.36 -5.56
N LEU A 365 -3.94 -14.15 -5.82
CA LEU A 365 -3.28 -13.80 -7.08
C LEU A 365 -2.00 -14.63 -7.23
N PRO A 366 -1.85 -15.45 -8.29
CA PRO A 366 -0.70 -16.33 -8.43
C PRO A 366 0.58 -15.54 -8.75
N ALA A 367 1.73 -16.10 -8.36
CA ALA A 367 3.05 -15.49 -8.58
C ALA A 367 3.32 -15.10 -10.05
N ALA A 368 2.85 -15.91 -11.01
CA ALA A 368 2.97 -15.61 -12.44
C ALA A 368 2.32 -14.27 -12.80
N GLU A 369 1.10 -14.01 -12.32
CA GLU A 369 0.40 -12.76 -12.60
C GLU A 369 1.08 -11.57 -11.92
N VAL A 370 1.59 -11.74 -10.69
CA VAL A 370 2.36 -10.69 -10.01
C VAL A 370 3.59 -10.32 -10.82
N ILE A 371 4.36 -11.31 -11.29
CA ILE A 371 5.56 -11.09 -12.11
C ILE A 371 5.22 -10.40 -13.43
N HIS A 372 4.15 -10.83 -14.10
CA HIS A 372 3.72 -10.21 -15.36
C HIS A 372 3.31 -8.74 -15.16
N ARG A 373 2.57 -8.43 -14.08
CA ARG A 373 2.23 -7.05 -13.70
C ARG A 373 3.47 -6.25 -13.38
N LEU A 374 4.41 -6.79 -12.59
CA LEU A 374 5.68 -6.14 -12.28
C LEU A 374 6.44 -5.75 -13.55
N CYS A 375 6.57 -6.68 -14.51
CA CYS A 375 7.25 -6.42 -15.79
C CYS A 375 6.54 -5.33 -16.60
N ASP A 376 5.21 -5.35 -16.66
CA ASP A 376 4.41 -4.34 -17.37
C ASP A 376 4.58 -2.95 -16.73
N ILE A 377 4.44 -2.86 -15.41
CA ILE A 377 4.58 -1.61 -14.64
C ILE A 377 5.97 -1.01 -14.82
N VAL A 378 7.02 -1.82 -14.66
CA VAL A 378 8.42 -1.38 -14.75
C VAL A 378 8.76 -0.90 -16.16
N SER A 379 8.24 -1.57 -17.20
CA SER A 379 8.44 -1.17 -18.61
C SER A 379 7.84 0.22 -18.92
N LYS A 380 6.93 0.71 -18.07
CA LYS A 380 6.23 1.99 -18.19
C LYS A 380 6.67 3.04 -17.16
N ASN A 381 7.88 2.89 -16.59
CA ASN A 381 8.49 3.76 -15.58
C ASN A 381 7.87 3.67 -14.17
N GLY A 382 7.18 2.59 -13.87
CA GLY A 382 6.50 2.39 -12.58
C GLY A 382 7.28 1.52 -11.60
N ASN A 383 6.79 1.53 -10.35
CA ASN A 383 7.14 0.61 -9.27
C ASN A 383 5.89 -0.19 -8.87
N LEU A 384 6.05 -1.45 -8.50
CA LEU A 384 5.00 -2.24 -7.88
C LEU A 384 5.20 -2.29 -6.37
N LEU A 385 4.19 -1.89 -5.61
CA LEU A 385 4.07 -2.12 -4.17
C LEU A 385 3.03 -3.22 -3.94
N LEU A 386 3.49 -4.41 -3.57
CA LEU A 386 2.65 -5.60 -3.40
C LEU A 386 2.36 -5.85 -1.93
N SER A 387 1.10 -5.83 -1.52
CA SER A 387 0.69 -6.20 -0.17
C SER A 387 0.57 -7.72 -0.04
N ILE A 388 1.19 -8.22 1.02
CA ILE A 388 1.03 -9.59 1.49
C ILE A 388 0.22 -9.51 2.78
N PRO A 389 -1.00 -10.07 2.83
CA PRO A 389 -1.80 -10.06 4.05
C PRO A 389 -1.07 -10.74 5.21
N VAL A 390 -1.30 -10.26 6.42
CA VAL A 390 -0.70 -10.82 7.63
C VAL A 390 -1.81 -11.15 8.61
N ARG A 391 -1.78 -12.35 9.21
CA ARG A 391 -2.74 -12.79 10.23
C ARG A 391 -2.64 -11.95 11.49
N GLY A 392 -3.68 -11.96 12.31
CA GLY A 392 -3.68 -11.27 13.60
C GLY A 392 -2.54 -11.70 14.53
N ASP A 393 -2.10 -12.95 14.46
CA ASP A 393 -0.97 -13.49 15.22
C ASP A 393 0.42 -13.04 14.71
N GLY A 394 0.48 -12.44 13.51
CA GLY A 394 1.69 -11.92 12.89
C GLY A 394 2.36 -12.87 11.90
N THR A 395 1.73 -13.98 11.55
CA THR A 395 2.20 -14.91 10.53
C THR A 395 1.55 -14.66 9.16
N ILE A 396 2.15 -15.17 8.11
CA ILE A 396 1.52 -15.35 6.79
C ILE A 396 1.17 -16.83 6.61
N ASP A 397 0.17 -17.15 5.80
CA ASP A 397 -0.20 -18.54 5.57
C ASP A 397 0.72 -19.25 4.54
N SER A 398 0.48 -20.56 4.34
CA SER A 398 1.33 -21.37 3.48
C SER A 398 1.23 -20.99 2.00
N GLU A 399 0.07 -20.53 1.52
CA GLU A 399 -0.10 -20.12 0.13
C GLU A 399 0.53 -18.74 -0.11
N GLU A 400 0.36 -17.79 0.80
CA GLU A 400 1.05 -16.49 0.75
C GLU A 400 2.56 -16.68 0.71
N ARG A 401 3.10 -17.54 1.59
CA ARG A 401 4.53 -17.88 1.61
C ARG A 401 4.99 -18.49 0.29
N ARG A 402 4.27 -19.46 -0.24
CA ARG A 402 4.58 -20.11 -1.52
C ARG A 402 4.65 -19.09 -2.66
N ILE A 403 3.67 -18.17 -2.74
CA ILE A 403 3.63 -17.12 -3.76
C ILE A 403 4.86 -16.22 -3.66
N VAL A 404 5.21 -15.77 -2.44
CA VAL A 404 6.39 -14.92 -2.20
C VAL A 404 7.69 -15.64 -2.58
N GLU A 405 7.81 -16.94 -2.23
CA GLU A 405 8.98 -17.77 -2.59
C GLU A 405 9.10 -17.98 -4.11
N GLU A 406 7.98 -18.20 -4.80
CA GLU A 406 7.95 -18.33 -6.28
C GLU A 406 8.36 -17.02 -6.97
N ILE A 407 7.90 -15.86 -6.47
CA ILE A 407 8.35 -14.54 -6.96
C ILE A 407 9.87 -14.42 -6.74
N GLY A 408 10.35 -14.81 -5.56
CA GLY A 408 11.77 -14.79 -5.21
C GLY A 408 12.63 -15.66 -6.14
N ALA A 409 12.17 -16.85 -6.48
CA ALA A 409 12.87 -17.75 -7.39
C ALA A 409 13.04 -17.13 -8.79
N TRP A 410 12.01 -16.47 -9.31
CA TRP A 410 12.08 -15.73 -10.58
C TRP A 410 13.00 -14.52 -10.49
N MET A 411 12.85 -13.70 -9.44
CA MET A 411 13.65 -12.50 -9.21
C MET A 411 15.15 -12.81 -9.01
N ALA A 412 15.49 -13.91 -8.33
CA ALA A 412 16.87 -14.35 -8.15
C ALA A 412 17.60 -14.55 -9.49
N ARG A 413 16.86 -14.89 -10.55
CA ARG A 413 17.43 -15.13 -11.86
C ARG A 413 17.36 -13.91 -12.78
N PHE A 414 16.26 -13.15 -12.74
CA PHE A 414 15.93 -12.16 -13.77
C PHE A 414 15.89 -10.70 -13.28
N SER A 415 16.23 -10.44 -12.02
CA SER A 415 16.10 -9.10 -11.40
C SER A 415 16.94 -8.01 -12.07
N ASP A 416 18.02 -8.35 -12.81
CA ASP A 416 18.78 -7.35 -13.58
C ASP A 416 17.95 -6.67 -14.67
N ALA A 417 16.91 -7.35 -15.18
CA ALA A 417 15.98 -6.77 -16.14
C ALA A 417 14.90 -5.89 -15.47
N ILE A 418 14.87 -5.84 -14.14
CA ILE A 418 13.90 -5.12 -13.31
C ILE A 418 14.58 -3.95 -12.60
N HIS A 419 15.49 -4.23 -11.66
CA HIS A 419 16.08 -3.21 -10.79
C HIS A 419 17.08 -2.30 -11.53
N GLY A 420 17.01 -1.00 -11.24
CA GLY A 420 17.88 0.01 -11.84
C GLY A 420 17.65 0.24 -13.33
N THR A 421 16.51 -0.22 -13.85
CA THR A 421 16.16 -0.07 -15.27
C THR A 421 15.36 1.19 -15.55
N ARG A 422 15.27 1.53 -16.83
CA ARG A 422 14.45 2.61 -17.38
C ARG A 422 13.62 2.07 -18.55
N PRO A 423 12.52 2.73 -18.94
CA PRO A 423 11.79 2.37 -20.15
C PRO A 423 12.66 2.46 -21.40
N TRP A 424 12.30 1.66 -22.37
CA TRP A 424 12.81 1.84 -23.74
C TRP A 424 11.91 2.80 -24.53
N THR A 425 12.09 2.90 -25.85
CA THR A 425 11.26 3.75 -26.76
C THR A 425 9.81 3.27 -26.87
N ILE A 426 9.55 2.00 -26.54
CA ILE A 426 8.24 1.39 -26.37
C ILE A 426 8.27 0.49 -25.12
N PHE A 427 7.13 0.38 -24.45
CA PHE A 427 7.05 -0.46 -23.26
C PHE A 427 7.05 -1.96 -23.56
N GLY A 428 6.53 -2.34 -24.74
CA GLY A 428 6.39 -3.75 -25.10
C GLY A 428 5.70 -3.97 -26.43
N GLU A 429 5.49 -5.23 -26.74
CA GLU A 429 4.70 -5.74 -27.86
C GLU A 429 3.95 -7.00 -27.47
N GLY A 430 2.97 -7.41 -28.23
CA GLY A 430 2.19 -8.61 -28.02
C GLY A 430 0.69 -8.41 -28.23
N PRO A 431 -0.10 -9.50 -28.14
CA PRO A 431 -1.52 -9.46 -28.47
C PRO A 431 -2.43 -8.90 -27.35
N THR A 432 -1.95 -8.86 -26.07
CA THR A 432 -2.81 -8.53 -24.94
C THR A 432 -2.86 -7.02 -24.72
N ALA A 433 -4.05 -6.45 -24.86
CA ALA A 433 -4.31 -5.06 -24.49
C ALA A 433 -4.30 -4.92 -22.95
N VAL A 434 -3.67 -3.84 -22.47
CA VAL A 434 -3.58 -3.54 -21.03
C VAL A 434 -4.81 -2.71 -20.62
N ALA A 435 -5.53 -3.18 -19.59
CA ALA A 435 -6.56 -2.39 -18.94
C ALA A 435 -5.88 -1.30 -18.11
N SER A 436 -6.20 -0.02 -18.37
CA SER A 436 -5.56 1.12 -17.71
C SER A 436 -6.50 1.85 -16.76
N GLY A 437 -5.92 2.56 -15.79
CA GLY A 437 -6.62 3.33 -14.78
C GLY A 437 -6.70 2.64 -13.42
N MET A 438 -7.13 3.38 -12.39
CA MET A 438 -7.36 2.84 -11.05
C MET A 438 -8.44 1.76 -11.08
N PHE A 439 -8.30 0.76 -10.21
CA PHE A 439 -9.25 -0.36 -10.07
C PHE A 439 -9.52 -1.13 -11.37
N SER A 440 -8.55 -1.11 -12.30
CA SER A 440 -8.67 -1.79 -13.59
C SER A 440 -8.15 -3.23 -13.58
N GLU A 441 -7.49 -3.69 -12.51
CA GLU A 441 -6.85 -5.01 -12.46
C GLU A 441 -7.84 -6.17 -12.69
N GLY A 442 -9.08 -6.07 -12.21
CA GLY A 442 -10.13 -7.06 -12.45
C GLY A 442 -10.60 -7.16 -13.91
N LYS A 443 -10.23 -6.18 -14.75
CA LYS A 443 -10.54 -6.15 -16.19
C LYS A 443 -9.36 -6.62 -17.04
N GLN A 444 -8.18 -6.80 -16.44
CA GLN A 444 -6.97 -7.23 -17.14
C GLN A 444 -7.12 -8.67 -17.59
N LYS A 445 -6.96 -8.89 -18.90
CA LYS A 445 -6.84 -10.26 -19.44
C LYS A 445 -5.45 -10.82 -19.11
N PRO A 446 -5.35 -12.13 -18.86
CA PRO A 446 -4.06 -12.77 -18.69
C PRO A 446 -3.13 -12.50 -19.87
N PHE A 447 -1.87 -12.23 -19.57
CA PHE A 447 -0.83 -12.11 -20.59
C PHE A 447 -0.51 -13.48 -21.18
N THR A 448 0.08 -13.48 -22.37
CA THR A 448 0.47 -14.68 -23.13
C THR A 448 1.99 -14.75 -23.30
N PRO A 449 2.56 -15.89 -23.68
CA PRO A 449 3.98 -15.99 -23.99
C PRO A 449 4.47 -15.08 -25.13
N GLN A 450 3.56 -14.56 -25.95
CA GLN A 450 3.84 -13.62 -27.05
C GLN A 450 3.89 -12.17 -26.57
N ASP A 451 3.41 -11.88 -25.36
CA ASP A 451 3.54 -10.56 -24.76
C ASP A 451 4.97 -10.36 -24.25
N ILE A 452 5.61 -9.29 -24.69
CA ILE A 452 6.99 -8.96 -24.34
C ILE A 452 7.01 -7.56 -23.74
N ARG A 453 7.82 -7.38 -22.69
CA ARG A 453 8.07 -6.06 -22.09
C ARG A 453 9.54 -5.69 -22.20
N PHE A 454 9.81 -4.40 -22.40
CA PHE A 454 11.16 -3.90 -22.61
C PHE A 454 11.59 -2.98 -21.47
N THR A 455 12.84 -3.17 -21.05
CA THR A 455 13.54 -2.26 -20.13
C THR A 455 14.96 -2.04 -20.61
N THR A 456 15.61 -0.97 -20.12
CA THR A 456 16.99 -0.64 -20.48
C THR A 456 17.83 -0.38 -19.24
N LYS A 457 19.12 -0.73 -19.31
CA LYS A 457 20.11 -0.38 -18.29
C LYS A 457 21.46 -0.09 -18.94
N GLY A 458 21.84 1.18 -18.96
CA GLY A 458 22.99 1.61 -19.75
C GLY A 458 22.80 1.32 -21.24
N ALA A 459 23.73 0.61 -21.87
CA ALA A 459 23.68 0.23 -23.28
C ALA A 459 23.00 -1.13 -23.54
N VAL A 460 22.32 -1.69 -22.56
CA VAL A 460 21.66 -3.01 -22.64
C VAL A 460 20.16 -2.83 -22.76
N LEU A 461 19.56 -3.53 -23.72
CA LEU A 461 18.11 -3.73 -23.80
C LEU A 461 17.77 -5.08 -23.19
N TYR A 462 16.75 -5.12 -22.34
CA TYR A 462 16.14 -6.35 -21.86
C TYR A 462 14.78 -6.54 -22.53
N ALA A 463 14.49 -7.81 -22.91
CA ALA A 463 13.21 -8.24 -23.42
C ALA A 463 12.67 -9.37 -22.52
N ILE A 464 11.52 -9.15 -21.89
CA ILE A 464 10.95 -10.05 -20.89
C ILE A 464 9.67 -10.64 -21.46
N THR A 465 9.61 -11.96 -21.61
CA THR A 465 8.38 -12.67 -22.05
C THR A 465 7.43 -12.83 -20.86
N LEU A 466 6.14 -12.58 -21.07
CA LEU A 466 5.10 -12.72 -20.04
C LEU A 466 4.43 -14.09 -20.12
N GLY A 467 5.25 -15.13 -20.00
CA GLY A 467 4.88 -16.53 -20.04
C GLY A 467 5.99 -17.39 -20.64
N ARG A 468 5.86 -18.70 -20.50
CA ARG A 468 6.84 -19.68 -21.00
C ARG A 468 6.84 -19.69 -22.55
N PRO A 469 7.96 -19.35 -23.22
CA PRO A 469 8.03 -19.40 -24.69
C PRO A 469 7.73 -20.79 -25.25
N GLU A 470 6.80 -20.87 -26.19
CA GLU A 470 6.40 -22.12 -26.83
C GLU A 470 7.55 -22.67 -27.72
N GLY A 471 7.89 -23.94 -27.58
CA GLY A 471 9.00 -24.56 -28.30
C GLY A 471 10.34 -23.85 -28.11
N GLY A 472 10.51 -23.06 -27.04
CA GLY A 472 11.72 -22.30 -26.80
C GLY A 472 11.94 -21.13 -27.78
N GLN A 473 10.94 -20.72 -28.54
CA GLN A 473 11.07 -19.63 -29.53
C GLN A 473 10.56 -18.30 -28.99
N VAL A 474 11.38 -17.26 -29.14
CA VAL A 474 11.01 -15.88 -28.85
C VAL A 474 11.15 -15.07 -30.13
N ALA A 475 10.07 -14.40 -30.56
CA ALA A 475 10.06 -13.51 -31.71
C ALA A 475 9.76 -12.09 -31.26
N ILE A 476 10.62 -11.13 -31.63
CA ILE A 476 10.53 -9.72 -31.24
C ILE A 476 10.47 -8.87 -32.51
N ALA A 477 9.25 -8.51 -32.92
CA ALA A 477 9.01 -7.77 -34.15
C ALA A 477 9.61 -6.36 -34.12
N SER A 478 9.61 -5.71 -32.96
CA SER A 478 10.17 -4.36 -32.76
C SER A 478 11.69 -4.29 -33.00
N LEU A 479 12.37 -5.42 -33.03
CA LEU A 479 13.79 -5.53 -33.34
C LEU A 479 14.08 -5.95 -34.78
N ALA A 480 13.16 -5.65 -35.70
CA ALA A 480 13.40 -5.84 -37.15
C ALA A 480 14.64 -5.06 -37.62
N GLN A 481 15.43 -5.67 -38.49
CA GLN A 481 16.62 -5.04 -39.07
C GLN A 481 16.23 -3.78 -39.87
N ASN A 482 16.88 -2.64 -39.56
CA ASN A 482 16.56 -1.32 -40.08
C ASN A 482 15.12 -0.85 -39.73
N GLY A 483 14.52 -1.42 -38.70
CA GLY A 483 13.22 -1.03 -38.19
C GLY A 483 13.28 0.28 -37.39
N ARG A 484 12.08 0.80 -37.05
CA ARG A 484 11.94 2.08 -36.32
C ARG A 484 12.66 2.10 -34.98
N HIS A 485 12.74 0.98 -34.29
CA HIS A 485 13.22 0.92 -32.91
C HIS A 485 14.65 0.34 -32.81
N ALA A 486 15.07 -0.53 -33.73
CA ALA A 486 16.42 -1.08 -33.78
C ALA A 486 17.34 -0.16 -34.59
N LYS A 487 18.04 0.74 -33.90
CA LYS A 487 18.96 1.71 -34.53
C LYS A 487 20.24 1.06 -35.06
N ARG A 488 20.61 -0.10 -34.52
CA ARG A 488 21.82 -0.86 -34.84
C ARG A 488 21.50 -2.34 -34.89
N PRO A 489 22.31 -3.17 -35.57
CA PRO A 489 22.17 -4.62 -35.51
C PRO A 489 22.41 -5.16 -34.11
N VAL A 490 21.63 -6.16 -33.74
CA VAL A 490 21.86 -6.95 -32.52
C VAL A 490 23.22 -7.65 -32.64
N ARG A 491 24.07 -7.48 -31.63
CA ARG A 491 25.41 -8.10 -31.60
C ARG A 491 25.42 -9.40 -30.83
N ARG A 492 24.63 -9.46 -29.76
CA ARG A 492 24.59 -10.61 -28.85
C ARG A 492 23.24 -10.68 -28.16
N VAL A 493 22.81 -11.92 -27.97
CA VAL A 493 21.66 -12.25 -27.10
C VAL A 493 22.12 -13.28 -26.08
N SER A 494 21.77 -13.12 -24.83
CA SER A 494 21.95 -14.12 -23.77
C SER A 494 20.74 -14.11 -22.84
N LEU A 495 20.58 -15.15 -22.05
CA LEU A 495 19.63 -15.13 -20.95
C LEU A 495 20.16 -14.24 -19.82
N VAL A 496 19.30 -13.48 -19.15
CA VAL A 496 19.71 -12.77 -17.93
C VAL A 496 20.15 -13.80 -16.87
N GLY A 497 21.24 -13.51 -16.19
CA GLY A 497 21.88 -14.44 -15.25
C GLY A 497 22.78 -15.50 -15.90
N ASP A 498 22.84 -15.59 -17.24
CA ASP A 498 23.73 -16.49 -17.98
C ASP A 498 24.62 -15.69 -18.93
N LYS A 499 25.90 -16.09 -19.02
CA LYS A 499 26.88 -15.48 -19.93
C LYS A 499 26.93 -16.16 -21.29
N ALA A 500 26.32 -17.34 -21.45
CA ALA A 500 26.33 -18.07 -22.71
C ALA A 500 25.52 -17.33 -23.79
N PRO A 501 26.03 -17.15 -24.99
CA PRO A 501 25.27 -16.58 -26.09
C PRO A 501 24.18 -17.55 -26.54
N LEU A 502 22.99 -17.01 -26.84
CA LEU A 502 21.89 -17.76 -27.42
C LEU A 502 21.92 -17.66 -28.95
N PRO A 503 21.55 -18.72 -29.69
CA PRO A 503 21.34 -18.67 -31.12
C PRO A 503 20.21 -17.67 -31.46
N PHE A 504 20.49 -16.76 -32.41
CA PHE A 504 19.47 -15.81 -32.87
C PHE A 504 19.64 -15.51 -34.37
N ARG A 505 18.57 -15.05 -34.97
CA ARG A 505 18.51 -14.51 -36.33
C ARG A 505 17.77 -13.16 -36.28
N GLN A 506 18.35 -12.12 -36.89
CA GLN A 506 17.70 -10.83 -37.07
C GLN A 506 17.51 -10.58 -38.56
N ASP A 507 16.28 -10.31 -38.98
CA ASP A 507 15.91 -9.97 -40.34
C ASP A 507 14.87 -8.82 -40.39
N ARG A 508 14.31 -8.55 -41.57
CA ARG A 508 13.30 -7.47 -41.75
C ARG A 508 11.99 -7.73 -41.00
N THR A 509 11.75 -8.93 -40.48
CA THR A 509 10.53 -9.27 -39.73
C THR A 509 10.71 -9.22 -38.23
N GLY A 510 11.94 -9.14 -37.74
CA GLY A 510 12.24 -9.06 -36.31
C GLY A 510 13.50 -9.84 -35.91
N LEU A 511 13.67 -9.97 -34.61
CA LEU A 511 14.67 -10.83 -33.97
C LEU A 511 13.99 -12.12 -33.52
N ARG A 512 14.57 -13.27 -33.92
CA ARG A 512 14.16 -14.60 -33.43
C ARG A 512 15.28 -15.21 -32.61
N VAL A 513 14.95 -15.68 -31.41
CA VAL A 513 15.89 -16.28 -30.46
C VAL A 513 15.42 -17.68 -30.13
N THR A 514 16.35 -18.61 -30.09
CA THR A 514 16.07 -20.01 -29.70
C THR A 514 16.66 -20.28 -28.33
N LEU A 515 15.80 -20.68 -27.39
CA LEU A 515 16.13 -21.02 -26.01
C LEU A 515 16.22 -22.55 -25.85
N PRO A 516 17.23 -23.08 -25.15
CA PRO A 516 17.24 -24.48 -24.75
C PRO A 516 16.16 -24.70 -23.65
N ASP A 517 15.62 -25.90 -23.56
CA ASP A 517 14.57 -26.26 -22.60
C ASP A 517 14.96 -25.95 -21.16
N ALA A 518 16.21 -26.16 -20.77
CA ALA A 518 16.73 -25.84 -19.45
C ALA A 518 16.73 -24.34 -19.11
N ALA A 519 16.61 -23.47 -20.11
CA ALA A 519 16.53 -22.02 -19.93
C ALA A 519 15.11 -21.54 -19.66
N LEU A 520 14.09 -22.36 -19.99
CA LEU A 520 12.68 -21.96 -19.89
C LEU A 520 12.22 -21.87 -18.42
N HIS A 521 11.42 -20.85 -18.14
CA HIS A 521 10.76 -20.67 -16.85
C HIS A 521 9.24 -20.54 -17.07
N PRO A 522 8.39 -21.15 -16.22
CA PRO A 522 6.94 -21.12 -16.42
C PRO A 522 6.36 -19.69 -16.43
N PHE A 523 6.93 -18.75 -15.70
CA PHE A 523 6.44 -17.38 -15.60
C PHE A 523 7.04 -16.43 -16.64
N GLY A 524 7.87 -16.93 -17.56
CA GLY A 524 8.58 -16.15 -18.56
C GLY A 524 10.07 -15.98 -18.25
N VAL A 525 10.80 -15.51 -19.24
CA VAL A 525 12.26 -15.32 -19.19
C VAL A 525 12.65 -13.91 -19.60
N ALA A 526 13.80 -13.44 -19.12
CA ALA A 526 14.36 -12.18 -19.55
C ALA A 526 15.61 -12.41 -20.42
N LEU A 527 15.63 -11.81 -21.61
CA LEU A 527 16.74 -11.80 -22.53
C LEU A 527 17.53 -10.51 -22.35
N ARG A 528 18.86 -10.62 -22.33
CA ARG A 528 19.79 -9.51 -22.47
C ARG A 528 20.20 -9.38 -23.93
N ILE A 529 20.04 -8.18 -24.50
CA ILE A 529 20.28 -7.87 -25.90
C ILE A 529 21.29 -6.71 -25.98
N ASP A 530 22.45 -6.98 -26.55
CA ASP A 530 23.54 -6.02 -26.66
C ASP A 530 23.66 -5.50 -28.10
N GLY A 531 23.99 -4.22 -28.25
CA GLY A 531 24.36 -3.57 -29.53
C GLY A 531 23.24 -2.79 -30.20
N VAL A 532 21.99 -2.92 -29.79
CA VAL A 532 20.81 -2.34 -30.44
C VAL A 532 20.53 -0.87 -30.06
N LEU A 533 20.99 -0.40 -28.89
CA LEU A 533 20.82 0.95 -28.38
C LEU A 533 21.86 1.93 -28.93
#